data_351a93e51addb95a53ea7445bb30218c
#
_entry.id   351a93e51addb95a53ea7445bb30218c
#
_cell.length_a   1.000
_cell.length_b   1.000
_cell.length_c   1.000
_cell.angle_alpha   90.00
_cell.angle_beta   90.00
_cell.angle_gamma   90.00
#
_symmetry.space_group_name_H-M   'P 1'
#
loop_
_entity.id
_entity.type
_entity.pdbx_description
1 polymer ?
#
loop_
_entity_poly.entity_id
_entity_poly.type
_entity_poly.pdbx_seq_one_letter_code
_entity_poly.pdbx_strand_id
1 'polypeptide(L)'
;MQIVRREEREPFVTADGSVIRELAGVPSGNAGNQSLAEATVPPGRATVAHLHPRSEEIYLFTHGSGRMRLGDEERAVRAGDCVVIRPGVAHKLWADDEPLVLLCCCAPPYSHTDTVLLEDASAAGDAG
;
A
#
# COMPACT_ATOMS: atom_id res chain seq x y z
N MET A 1 -25.32 11.24 -3.76
CA MET A 1 -23.87 11.33 -3.47
C MET A 1 -23.53 10.38 -2.33
N GLN A 2 -22.54 9.56 -2.52
CA GLN A 2 -22.06 8.63 -1.48
C GLN A 2 -20.80 9.22 -0.85
N ILE A 3 -20.82 9.36 0.47
CA ILE A 3 -19.67 9.88 1.22
C ILE A 3 -19.19 8.79 2.15
N VAL A 4 -17.91 8.43 2.04
CA VAL A 4 -17.26 7.48 2.92
C VAL A 4 -16.33 8.25 3.86
N ARG A 5 -16.45 8.00 5.16
CA ARG A 5 -15.57 8.61 6.16
C ARG A 5 -14.53 7.59 6.58
N ARG A 6 -13.27 8.01 6.55
CA ARG A 6 -12.15 7.16 6.89
C ARG A 6 -12.33 6.49 8.26
N GLU A 7 -12.79 7.25 9.26
CA GLU A 7 -12.93 6.78 10.64
C GLU A 7 -14.00 5.69 10.79
N GLU A 8 -14.90 5.59 9.83
CA GLU A 8 -15.99 4.61 9.84
C GLU A 8 -15.61 3.31 9.14
N ARG A 9 -14.43 3.26 8.49
CA ARG A 9 -13.95 2.05 7.84
C ARG A 9 -13.15 1.21 8.82
N GLU A 10 -13.53 -0.08 8.93
CA GLU A 10 -12.81 -1.03 9.74
C GLU A 10 -11.44 -1.32 9.11
N PRO A 11 -10.34 -1.12 9.87
CA PRO A 11 -9.03 -1.50 9.37
C PRO A 11 -8.86 -3.01 9.35
N PHE A 12 -8.10 -3.50 8.39
CA PHE A 12 -7.73 -4.91 8.30
C PHE A 12 -6.28 -5.05 7.84
N VAL A 13 -5.66 -6.19 8.18
CA VAL A 13 -4.31 -6.50 7.72
C VAL A 13 -4.41 -7.22 6.38
N THR A 14 -3.75 -6.67 5.38
CA THR A 14 -3.76 -7.26 4.03
C THR A 14 -2.58 -8.20 3.82
N ALA A 15 -2.51 -8.82 2.64
CA ALA A 15 -1.54 -9.85 2.30
C ALA A 15 -0.08 -9.41 2.48
N ASP A 16 0.24 -8.13 2.23
CA ASP A 16 1.60 -7.61 2.38
C ASP A 16 1.96 -7.20 3.81
N GLY A 17 1.03 -7.37 4.77
CA GLY A 17 1.25 -7.06 6.17
C GLY A 17 0.89 -5.63 6.59
N SER A 18 0.54 -4.76 5.65
CA SER A 18 0.10 -3.41 5.99
C SER A 18 -1.34 -3.42 6.52
N VAL A 19 -1.68 -2.37 7.29
CA VAL A 19 -3.03 -2.16 7.82
C VAL A 19 -3.78 -1.25 6.85
N ILE A 20 -4.90 -1.73 6.34
CA ILE A 20 -5.64 -1.07 5.26
C ILE A 20 -6.99 -0.57 5.76
N ARG A 21 -7.35 0.65 5.35
CA ARG A 21 -8.72 1.16 5.37
C ARG A 21 -9.12 1.43 3.92
N GLU A 22 -10.05 0.65 3.38
CA GLU A 22 -10.52 0.85 2.01
C GLU A 22 -11.51 2.01 1.99
N LEU A 23 -11.28 2.96 1.10
CA LEU A 23 -12.13 4.15 0.95
C LEU A 23 -13.03 4.04 -0.28
N ALA A 24 -12.51 3.47 -1.36
CA ALA A 24 -13.26 3.30 -2.60
C ALA A 24 -12.76 2.06 -3.32
N GLY A 25 -13.68 1.31 -3.91
CA GLY A 25 -13.34 0.12 -4.67
C GLY A 25 -14.53 -0.78 -4.91
N VAL A 26 -14.27 -1.93 -5.52
CA VAL A 26 -15.32 -2.89 -5.86
C VAL A 26 -16.00 -3.47 -4.60
N PRO A 27 -15.26 -3.91 -3.56
CA PRO A 27 -15.90 -4.41 -2.35
C PRO A 27 -16.76 -3.37 -1.65
N SER A 28 -16.37 -2.10 -1.71
CA SER A 28 -17.16 -0.99 -1.13
C SER A 28 -18.36 -0.61 -1.98
N GLY A 29 -18.41 -1.05 -3.24
CA GLY A 29 -19.52 -0.79 -4.16
C GLY A 29 -19.61 0.65 -4.66
N ASN A 30 -18.58 1.46 -4.48
CA ASN A 30 -18.63 2.89 -4.82
C ASN A 30 -17.69 3.28 -5.97
N ALA A 31 -16.83 2.38 -6.43
CA ALA A 31 -15.96 2.63 -7.57
C ALA A 31 -15.67 1.32 -8.29
N GLY A 32 -15.60 1.37 -9.63
CA GLY A 32 -15.41 0.17 -10.46
C GLY A 32 -14.12 0.17 -11.28
N ASN A 33 -13.59 1.35 -11.61
CA ASN A 33 -12.43 1.47 -12.49
C ASN A 33 -11.11 1.65 -11.74
N GLN A 34 -11.18 1.95 -10.46
CA GLN A 34 -10.03 2.19 -9.61
C GLN A 34 -10.39 1.94 -8.16
N SER A 35 -9.38 1.84 -7.31
CA SER A 35 -9.58 1.73 -5.86
C SER A 35 -8.70 2.75 -5.14
N LEU A 36 -9.15 3.15 -3.95
CA LEU A 36 -8.39 4.05 -3.08
C LEU A 36 -8.45 3.50 -1.66
N ALA A 37 -7.30 3.34 -1.05
CA ALA A 37 -7.18 2.87 0.33
C ALA A 37 -6.10 3.66 1.07
N GLU A 38 -6.26 3.76 2.39
CA GLU A 38 -5.17 4.22 3.24
C GLU A 38 -4.44 3.00 3.80
N ALA A 39 -3.13 2.98 3.62
CA ALA A 39 -2.26 1.94 4.16
C ALA A 39 -1.42 2.50 5.29
N THR A 40 -1.20 1.69 6.32
CA THR A 40 -0.30 2.03 7.42
C THR A 40 0.69 0.89 7.60
N VAL A 41 1.97 1.24 7.56
CA VAL A 41 3.06 0.34 7.94
C VAL A 41 3.44 0.70 9.37
N PRO A 42 3.28 -0.20 10.35
CA PRO A 42 3.59 0.12 11.75
C PRO A 42 5.06 0.50 11.93
N PRO A 43 5.39 1.25 13.00
CA PRO A 43 6.77 1.66 13.26
C PRO A 43 7.73 0.48 13.28
N GLY A 44 8.86 0.62 12.61
CA GLY A 44 9.90 -0.40 12.57
C GLY A 44 9.54 -1.66 11.80
N ARG A 45 8.41 -1.67 11.09
CA ARG A 45 7.96 -2.84 10.34
C ARG A 45 8.13 -2.62 8.84
N ALA A 46 7.91 -3.67 8.09
CA ALA A 46 8.01 -3.64 6.63
C ALA A 46 6.80 -4.35 6.00
N THR A 47 6.49 -3.99 4.77
CA THR A 47 5.56 -4.79 3.96
C THR A 47 6.29 -6.01 3.40
N VAL A 48 5.55 -7.04 3.03
CA VAL A 48 6.07 -8.14 2.22
C VAL A 48 6.30 -7.62 0.80
N ALA A 49 7.46 -7.91 0.20
CA ALA A 49 7.72 -7.54 -1.19
C ALA A 49 6.69 -8.21 -2.09
N HIS A 50 6.09 -7.44 -2.99
CA HIS A 50 5.03 -7.93 -3.86
C HIS A 50 4.95 -7.13 -5.15
N LEU A 51 4.16 -7.61 -6.10
CA LEU A 51 3.86 -6.91 -7.34
C LEU A 51 2.41 -7.15 -7.74
N HIS A 52 1.90 -6.25 -8.58
CA HIS A 52 0.58 -6.37 -9.20
C HIS A 52 0.77 -6.48 -10.71
N PRO A 53 0.50 -7.65 -11.32
CA PRO A 53 0.73 -7.84 -12.76
C PRO A 53 -0.05 -6.89 -13.66
N ARG A 54 -1.25 -6.47 -13.25
CA ARG A 54 -2.15 -5.67 -14.08
C ARG A 54 -2.35 -4.24 -13.61
N SER A 55 -2.41 -4.01 -12.30
CA SER A 55 -2.70 -2.68 -11.76
C SER A 55 -1.49 -1.78 -11.82
N GLU A 56 -1.71 -0.55 -12.28
CA GLU A 56 -0.85 0.57 -11.98
C GLU A 56 -1.23 1.10 -10.61
N GLU A 57 -0.26 1.39 -9.77
CA GLU A 57 -0.51 1.86 -8.40
C GLU A 57 0.21 3.18 -8.17
N ILE A 58 -0.46 4.08 -7.45
CA ILE A 58 0.12 5.35 -7.03
C ILE A 58 0.13 5.39 -5.51
N TYR A 59 1.29 5.68 -4.92
CA TYR A 59 1.45 5.95 -3.49
C TYR A 59 1.59 7.44 -3.27
N LEU A 60 0.79 7.98 -2.35
CA LEU A 60 1.01 9.32 -1.81
C LEU A 60 1.23 9.18 -0.31
N PHE A 61 2.45 9.44 0.15
CA PHE A 61 2.78 9.35 1.57
C PHE A 61 2.21 10.56 2.30
N THR A 62 1.49 10.32 3.39
CA THR A 62 0.77 11.37 4.13
C THR A 62 1.31 11.58 5.54
N HIS A 63 2.03 10.61 6.12
CA HIS A 63 2.59 10.72 7.45
C HIS A 63 3.81 9.82 7.59
N GLY A 64 4.80 10.29 8.35
CA GLY A 64 5.98 9.51 8.69
C GLY A 64 7.06 9.52 7.62
N SER A 65 8.04 8.66 7.82
CA SER A 65 9.15 8.46 6.91
C SER A 65 9.55 6.99 6.90
N GLY A 66 10.30 6.60 5.89
CA GLY A 66 10.76 5.23 5.74
C GLY A 66 11.63 5.08 4.51
N ARG A 67 11.66 3.85 4.01
CA ARG A 67 12.34 3.53 2.76
C ARG A 67 11.41 2.79 1.85
N MET A 68 11.63 2.92 0.55
CA MET A 68 10.91 2.19 -0.47
C MET A 68 11.90 1.58 -1.45
N ARG A 69 11.70 0.31 -1.76
CA ARG A 69 12.34 -0.34 -2.89
C ARG A 69 11.31 -0.46 -4.00
N LEU A 70 11.70 -0.04 -5.20
CA LEU A 70 10.89 -0.13 -6.42
C LEU A 70 11.79 -0.73 -7.51
N GLY A 71 11.50 -1.98 -7.90
CA GLY A 71 12.42 -2.72 -8.75
C GLY A 71 13.77 -2.88 -8.06
N ASP A 72 14.83 -2.39 -8.68
CA ASP A 72 16.19 -2.45 -8.14
C ASP A 72 16.61 -1.18 -7.40
N GLU A 73 15.75 -0.18 -7.36
CA GLU A 73 16.05 1.12 -6.74
C GLU A 73 15.48 1.18 -5.33
N GLU A 74 16.27 1.69 -4.39
CA GLU A 74 15.83 1.88 -3.02
C GLU A 74 16.14 3.32 -2.60
N ARG A 75 15.11 4.01 -2.08
CA ARG A 75 15.23 5.40 -1.64
C ARG A 75 14.48 5.63 -0.34
N ALA A 76 14.90 6.67 0.38
CA ALA A 76 14.12 7.21 1.49
C ALA A 76 12.85 7.88 0.95
N VAL A 77 11.74 7.71 1.69
CA VAL A 77 10.47 8.35 1.39
C VAL A 77 9.92 9.01 2.65
N ARG A 78 9.09 10.04 2.46
CA ARG A 78 8.48 10.77 3.56
C ARG A 78 7.15 11.37 3.13
N ALA A 79 6.41 11.89 4.10
CA ALA A 79 5.15 12.59 3.84
C ALA A 79 5.31 13.64 2.73
N GLY A 80 4.41 13.65 1.78
CA GLY A 80 4.42 14.51 0.61
C GLY A 80 5.00 13.87 -0.65
N ASP A 81 5.70 12.75 -0.53
CA ASP A 81 6.24 12.05 -1.70
C ASP A 81 5.14 11.29 -2.43
N CYS A 82 5.20 11.30 -3.75
CA CYS A 82 4.31 10.52 -4.60
C CYS A 82 5.15 9.61 -5.50
N VAL A 83 4.80 8.33 -5.52
CA VAL A 83 5.51 7.33 -6.32
C VAL A 83 4.51 6.59 -7.20
N VAL A 84 4.81 6.48 -8.49
CA VAL A 84 4.02 5.70 -9.44
C VAL A 84 4.68 4.34 -9.62
N ILE A 85 3.89 3.29 -9.41
CA ILE A 85 4.33 1.91 -9.54
C ILE A 85 3.67 1.32 -10.78
N ARG A 86 4.48 0.99 -11.77
CA ARG A 86 3.97 0.40 -13.01
C ARG A 86 3.54 -1.05 -12.79
N PRO A 87 2.62 -1.57 -13.61
CA PRO A 87 2.26 -2.99 -13.53
C PRO A 87 3.49 -3.90 -13.60
N GLY A 88 3.51 -4.91 -12.75
CA GLY A 88 4.57 -5.92 -12.72
C GLY A 88 5.84 -5.53 -11.99
N VAL A 89 5.94 -4.31 -11.45
CA VAL A 89 7.16 -3.88 -10.75
C VAL A 89 7.07 -4.23 -9.27
N ALA A 90 8.07 -4.97 -8.79
CA ALA A 90 8.15 -5.37 -7.39
C ALA A 90 8.40 -4.16 -6.48
N HIS A 91 7.76 -4.13 -5.33
CA HIS A 91 7.93 -3.03 -4.38
C HIS A 91 7.79 -3.49 -2.93
N LYS A 92 8.42 -2.73 -2.05
CA LYS A 92 8.44 -3.00 -0.61
C LYS A 92 8.67 -1.68 0.14
N LEU A 93 8.02 -1.56 1.31
CA LEU A 93 8.15 -0.41 2.19
C LEU A 93 8.69 -0.83 3.56
N TRP A 94 9.47 0.06 4.16
CA TRP A 94 9.92 -0.04 5.56
C TRP A 94 9.57 1.27 6.26
N ALA A 95 8.93 1.18 7.43
CA ALA A 95 8.67 2.35 8.27
C ALA A 95 9.86 2.60 9.20
N ASP A 96 10.16 3.86 9.43
CA ASP A 96 11.14 4.27 10.45
C ASP A 96 10.50 4.20 11.85
N ASP A 97 10.78 5.16 12.73
CA ASP A 97 10.34 5.12 14.12
C ASP A 97 8.88 5.46 14.33
N GLU A 98 8.23 6.02 13.32
CA GLU A 98 6.80 6.36 13.33
C GLU A 98 6.05 5.52 12.29
N PRO A 99 4.72 5.42 12.42
CA PRO A 99 3.94 4.77 11.37
C PRO A 99 4.16 5.48 10.03
N LEU A 100 4.35 4.71 8.98
CA LEU A 100 4.39 5.24 7.61
C LEU A 100 2.99 5.10 7.03
N VAL A 101 2.33 6.22 6.77
CA VAL A 101 0.95 6.25 6.28
C VAL A 101 0.93 6.78 4.86
N LEU A 102 0.15 6.13 4.02
CA LEU A 102 0.06 6.50 2.61
C LEU A 102 -1.33 6.20 2.05
N LEU A 103 -1.66 6.91 0.99
CA LEU A 103 -2.82 6.60 0.16
C LEU A 103 -2.34 5.75 -1.01
N CYS A 104 -3.08 4.69 -1.30
CA CYS A 104 -2.82 3.77 -2.41
C CYS A 104 -3.97 3.86 -3.40
N CYS A 105 -3.68 4.22 -4.65
CA CYS A 105 -4.66 4.25 -5.72
C CYS A 105 -4.26 3.20 -6.75
N CYS A 106 -5.16 2.27 -7.07
CA CYS A 106 -4.93 1.21 -8.06
C CYS A 106 -5.92 1.30 -9.21
N ALA A 107 -5.43 1.18 -10.42
CA ALA A 107 -6.24 1.08 -11.62
C ALA A 107 -5.64 0.03 -12.57
N PRO A 108 -6.36 -1.06 -12.90
CA PRO A 108 -7.66 -1.50 -12.35
C PRO A 108 -7.64 -1.64 -10.83
N PRO A 109 -8.82 -1.73 -10.19
CA PRO A 109 -8.91 -1.76 -8.73
C PRO A 109 -8.07 -2.86 -8.10
N TYR A 110 -7.57 -2.62 -6.88
CA TYR A 110 -6.84 -3.63 -6.13
C TYR A 110 -7.61 -4.94 -6.09
N SER A 111 -6.90 -6.05 -6.27
CA SER A 111 -7.43 -7.40 -6.18
C SER A 111 -6.36 -8.35 -5.62
N HIS A 112 -6.77 -9.24 -4.71
CA HIS A 112 -5.89 -10.28 -4.21
C HIS A 112 -5.42 -11.21 -5.33
N THR A 113 -6.24 -11.43 -6.37
CA THR A 113 -5.89 -12.27 -7.51
C THR A 113 -4.86 -11.60 -8.42
N ASP A 114 -4.70 -10.28 -8.32
CA ASP A 114 -3.70 -9.50 -9.05
C ASP A 114 -2.50 -9.13 -8.14
N THR A 115 -2.29 -9.87 -7.07
CA THR A 115 -1.20 -9.63 -6.12
C THR A 115 -0.33 -10.88 -6.00
N VAL A 116 0.95 -10.74 -6.33
CA VAL A 116 1.94 -11.81 -6.24
C VAL A 116 2.93 -11.46 -5.12
N LEU A 117 2.95 -12.27 -4.07
CA LEU A 117 3.90 -12.11 -2.98
C LEU A 117 5.25 -12.72 -3.39
N LEU A 118 6.32 -11.99 -3.15
CA LEU A 118 7.69 -12.38 -3.50
C LEU A 118 8.49 -12.85 -2.29
N GLU A 119 7.93 -12.70 -1.09
CA GLU A 119 8.51 -13.12 0.18
C GLU A 119 7.42 -13.81 1.00
N ASP A 120 7.78 -14.53 2.06
CA ASP A 120 6.78 -15.07 2.96
C ASP A 120 6.35 -14.00 3.99
N ALA A 121 5.28 -14.29 4.76
CA ALA A 121 4.69 -13.33 5.70
C ALA A 121 5.64 -12.90 6.82
N SER A 122 6.70 -13.66 7.13
CA SER A 122 7.66 -13.30 8.17
C SER A 122 8.46 -12.04 7.79
N ALA A 123 8.61 -11.73 6.50
CA ALA A 123 9.34 -10.56 6.03
C ALA A 123 8.70 -9.24 6.46
N ALA A 124 7.40 -9.21 6.76
CA ALA A 124 6.70 -8.00 7.22
C ALA A 124 7.10 -7.60 8.64
N GLY A 125 7.63 -8.52 9.44
CA GLY A 125 8.06 -8.24 10.80
C GLY A 125 9.48 -7.68 10.91
N ASP A 126 10.21 -7.63 9.81
CA ASP A 126 11.62 -7.26 9.78
C ASP A 126 11.80 -5.90 9.10
N ALA A 127 12.20 -4.91 9.87
CA ALA A 127 12.43 -3.55 9.37
C ALA A 127 13.81 -3.37 8.75
N GLY A 128 14.61 -4.35 8.81
CA GLY A 128 15.89 -4.18 8.30
C GLY A 128 16.93 -4.76 8.20
#